data_27ba092d4b31bf9efaf6d621d44ff87d
#
_entry.id   27ba092d4b31bf9efaf6d621d44ff87d
#
_cell.length_a   1.000
_cell.length_b   1.000
_cell.length_c   1.000
_cell.angle_alpha   90.00
_cell.angle_beta   90.00
_cell.angle_gamma   90.00
#
_symmetry.space_group_name_H-M   'P 1'
#
loop_
_entity.id
_entity.type
_entity.pdbx_description
1 polymer ?
#
loop_
_entity_poly.entity_id
_entity_poly.type
_entity_poly.pdbx_seq_one_letter_code
_entity_poly.pdbx_strand_id
1 'polypeptide(L)'
;MAILIGNKKLGKGCPVMIVAEISANHDGNLQQALDLVREAKAAGADAIKLQTYTADTITLNCDKPDFKLPETSPWASHKTLWD
;
A
#
# COMPACT_ATOMS: atom_id res chain seq x y z
N MET A 1 18.26 17.65 13.40
CA MET A 1 17.96 16.42 14.18
C MET A 1 17.83 15.24 13.25
N ALA A 2 18.44 14.13 13.59
CA ALA A 2 18.31 12.89 12.82
C ALA A 2 17.34 11.93 13.53
N ILE A 3 16.58 11.19 12.74
CA ILE A 3 15.66 10.17 13.24
C ILE A 3 16.18 8.82 12.78
N LEU A 4 16.08 7.80 13.64
CA LEU A 4 16.46 6.43 13.29
C LEU A 4 15.23 5.59 13.02
N ILE A 5 15.25 4.87 11.90
CA ILE A 5 14.28 3.80 11.60
C ILE A 5 15.12 2.54 11.39
N GLY A 6 15.07 1.62 12.39
CA GLY A 6 16.01 0.52 12.43
C GLY A 6 17.44 1.06 12.54
N ASN A 7 18.30 0.70 11.61
CA ASN A 7 19.67 1.22 11.53
C ASN A 7 19.83 2.36 10.52
N LYS A 8 18.71 2.85 9.94
CA LYS A 8 18.72 3.89 8.92
C LYS A 8 18.55 5.26 9.55
N LYS A 9 19.49 6.17 9.29
CA LYS A 9 19.40 7.57 9.71
C LYS A 9 18.63 8.40 8.70
N LEU A 10 17.68 9.19 9.20
CA LEU A 10 16.90 10.14 8.39
C LEU A 10 17.12 11.55 8.91
N GLY A 11 17.28 12.49 8.02
CA GLY A 11 17.44 13.89 8.38
C GLY A 11 18.33 14.63 7.42
N LYS A 12 18.56 15.92 7.73
CA LYS A 12 19.42 16.77 6.92
C LYS A 12 20.83 16.20 6.84
N GLY A 13 21.35 16.09 5.62
CA GLY A 13 22.70 15.56 5.39
C GLY A 13 22.77 14.04 5.30
N CYS A 14 21.64 13.33 5.53
CA CYS A 14 21.58 11.87 5.39
C CYS A 14 21.07 11.49 4.00
N PRO A 15 21.44 10.29 3.50
CA PRO A 15 20.87 9.78 2.24
C PRO A 15 19.37 9.63 2.33
N VAL A 16 18.68 9.80 1.20
CA VAL A 16 17.24 9.62 1.10
C VAL A 16 16.86 8.17 1.34
N MET A 17 15.83 7.95 2.16
CA MET A 17 15.25 6.62 2.33
C MET A 17 14.25 6.36 1.21
N ILE A 18 14.40 5.23 0.55
CA ILE A 18 13.52 4.83 -0.55
C ILE A 18 12.56 3.76 -0.05
N VAL A 19 11.26 4.05 -0.15
CA VAL A 19 10.20 3.11 0.22
C VAL A 19 9.51 2.65 -1.05
N ALA A 20 9.57 1.35 -1.32
CA ALA A 20 8.84 0.76 -2.44
C ALA A 20 7.42 0.42 -2.01
N GLU A 21 6.45 0.93 -2.74
CA GLU A 21 5.04 0.65 -2.48
C GLU A 21 4.57 -0.46 -3.41
N ILE A 22 4.23 -1.62 -2.84
CA ILE A 22 3.79 -2.79 -3.59
C ILE A 22 2.30 -2.66 -3.94
N SER A 23 1.53 -1.98 -3.06
CA SER A 23 0.10 -1.80 -3.26
C SER A 23 -0.61 -3.17 -3.39
N ALA A 24 -1.47 -3.34 -4.38
CA ALA A 24 -2.20 -4.59 -4.63
C ALA A 24 -1.61 -5.38 -5.82
N ASN A 25 -0.39 -5.09 -6.23
CA ASN A 25 0.22 -5.71 -7.41
C ASN A 25 0.51 -7.20 -7.26
N HIS A 26 0.38 -7.74 -6.05
CA HIS A 26 0.54 -9.18 -5.80
C HIS A 26 -0.69 -10.01 -6.18
N ASP A 27 -1.82 -9.40 -6.55
CA ASP A 27 -3.06 -10.07 -6.95
C ASP A 27 -3.56 -11.12 -5.94
N GLY A 28 -3.36 -10.88 -4.63
CA GLY A 28 -3.72 -11.83 -3.59
C GLY A 28 -2.84 -13.07 -3.52
N ASN A 29 -1.72 -13.12 -4.24
CA ASN A 29 -0.82 -14.27 -4.29
C ASN A 29 0.39 -14.02 -3.40
N LEU A 30 0.57 -14.84 -2.35
CA LEU A 30 1.67 -14.69 -1.40
C LEU A 30 3.04 -14.81 -2.08
N GLN A 31 3.21 -15.77 -2.98
CA GLN A 31 4.50 -15.97 -3.65
C GLN A 31 4.86 -14.75 -4.50
N GLN A 32 3.88 -14.18 -5.19
CA GLN A 32 4.09 -12.97 -5.97
C GLN A 32 4.46 -11.78 -5.08
N ALA A 33 3.83 -11.67 -3.92
CA ALA A 33 4.17 -10.63 -2.94
C ALA A 33 5.62 -10.77 -2.47
N LEU A 34 6.05 -11.98 -2.14
CA LEU A 34 7.43 -12.25 -1.73
C LEU A 34 8.44 -11.95 -2.84
N ASP A 35 8.10 -12.27 -4.08
CA ASP A 35 8.95 -11.97 -5.23
C ASP A 35 9.09 -10.46 -5.43
N LEU A 36 8.02 -9.70 -5.27
CA LEU A 36 8.06 -8.24 -5.34
C LEU A 36 8.96 -7.64 -4.26
N VAL A 37 8.91 -8.18 -3.04
CA VAL A 37 9.79 -7.73 -1.95
C VAL A 37 11.26 -7.97 -2.32
N ARG A 38 11.59 -9.15 -2.84
CA ARG A 38 12.95 -9.48 -3.26
C ARG A 38 13.44 -8.58 -4.37
N GLU A 39 12.60 -8.32 -5.37
CA GLU A 39 12.94 -7.44 -6.48
C GLU A 39 13.14 -5.99 -6.02
N ALA A 40 12.29 -5.50 -5.12
CA ALA A 40 12.43 -4.16 -4.56
C ALA A 40 13.77 -4.02 -3.80
N LYS A 41 14.15 -5.03 -3.04
CA LYS A 41 15.44 -5.05 -2.35
C LYS A 41 16.59 -5.04 -3.34
N ALA A 42 16.53 -5.85 -4.36
CA ALA A 42 17.56 -5.91 -5.41
C ALA A 42 17.69 -4.58 -6.16
N ALA A 43 16.59 -3.84 -6.31
CA ALA A 43 16.59 -2.53 -6.95
C ALA A 43 17.09 -1.40 -6.05
N GLY A 44 17.37 -1.67 -4.77
CA GLY A 44 17.92 -0.70 -3.84
C GLY A 44 16.94 -0.02 -2.90
N ALA A 45 15.72 -0.54 -2.77
CA ALA A 45 14.76 0.00 -1.82
C ALA A 45 15.20 -0.27 -0.37
N ASP A 46 14.99 0.71 0.50
CA ASP A 46 15.32 0.61 1.92
C ASP A 46 14.19 0.00 2.74
N ALA A 47 12.96 0.15 2.27
CA ALA A 47 11.77 -0.34 2.95
C ALA A 47 10.67 -0.68 1.95
N ILE A 48 9.70 -1.44 2.42
CA ILE A 48 8.54 -1.86 1.64
C ILE A 48 7.27 -1.35 2.35
N LYS A 49 6.35 -0.83 1.59
CA LYS A 49 5.03 -0.45 2.09
C LYS A 49 3.98 -1.43 1.54
N LEU A 50 3.27 -2.06 2.45
CA LEU A 50 2.19 -2.99 2.12
C LEU A 50 0.84 -2.35 2.43
N GLN A 51 -0.20 -2.81 1.74
CA GLN A 51 -1.57 -2.47 2.07
C GLN A 51 -2.21 -3.65 2.79
N THR A 52 -2.28 -3.55 4.11
CA THR A 52 -2.81 -4.62 4.95
C THR A 52 -4.13 -4.15 5.57
N TYR A 53 -5.22 -4.37 4.85
CA TYR A 53 -6.54 -3.97 5.33
C TYR A 53 -7.61 -4.94 4.86
N THR A 54 -8.79 -4.86 5.51
CA THR A 54 -10.01 -5.51 5.07
C THR A 54 -11.06 -4.44 4.80
N ALA A 55 -12.19 -4.81 4.22
CA ALA A 55 -13.27 -3.87 3.98
C ALA A 55 -13.68 -3.15 5.28
N ASP A 56 -13.79 -3.88 6.39
CA ASP A 56 -14.21 -3.32 7.67
C ASP A 56 -13.18 -2.38 8.30
N THR A 57 -11.91 -2.54 8.00
CA THR A 57 -10.85 -1.69 8.56
C THR A 57 -10.63 -0.41 7.76
N ILE A 58 -11.11 -0.34 6.52
CA ILE A 58 -10.85 0.81 5.64
C ILE A 58 -12.09 1.66 5.39
N THR A 59 -13.30 1.09 5.48
CA THR A 59 -14.53 1.82 5.20
C THR A 59 -15.73 1.23 5.97
N LEU A 60 -16.85 1.96 5.96
CA LEU A 60 -18.10 1.46 6.51
C LEU A 60 -18.87 0.66 5.47
N ASN A 61 -19.55 -0.41 5.91
CA ASN A 61 -20.50 -1.12 5.07
C ASN A 61 -21.77 -0.28 4.99
N CYS A 62 -21.82 0.65 4.05
CA CYS A 62 -22.86 1.67 3.96
C CYS A 62 -23.17 1.96 2.50
N ASP A 63 -24.45 2.15 2.19
CA ASP A 63 -24.92 2.45 0.83
C ASP A 63 -25.24 3.94 0.61
N LYS A 64 -24.88 4.80 1.59
CA LYS A 64 -25.04 6.26 1.43
C LYS A 64 -24.13 6.78 0.32
N PRO A 65 -24.45 7.93 -0.30
CA PRO A 65 -23.71 8.44 -1.46
C PRO A 65 -22.20 8.56 -1.24
N ASP A 66 -21.76 8.92 -0.04
CA ASP A 66 -20.33 9.07 0.28
C ASP A 66 -19.56 7.76 0.19
N PHE A 67 -20.25 6.61 0.27
CA PHE A 67 -19.66 5.28 0.26
C PHE A 67 -19.97 4.49 -1.00
N LYS A 68 -20.75 5.06 -1.93
CA LYS A 68 -21.05 4.43 -3.22
C LYS A 68 -19.96 4.74 -4.23
N LEU A 69 -19.67 3.77 -5.08
CA LEU A 69 -18.77 3.97 -6.19
C LEU A 69 -19.50 4.71 -7.32
N PRO A 70 -18.86 5.72 -7.94
CA PRO A 70 -19.48 6.39 -9.09
C PRO A 70 -19.60 5.43 -10.27
N GLU A 71 -20.61 5.63 -11.12
CA GLU A 71 -20.83 4.79 -12.30
C GLU A 71 -19.64 4.80 -13.27
N THR A 72 -18.85 5.87 -13.26
CA THR A 72 -17.65 6.01 -14.07
C THR A 72 -16.43 5.26 -13.51
N SER A 73 -16.53 4.73 -12.29
CA SER A 73 -15.43 4.00 -11.65
C SER A 73 -15.19 2.65 -12.32
N PRO A 74 -13.91 2.20 -12.45
CA PRO A 74 -13.61 0.84 -12.89
C PRO A 74 -14.21 -0.23 -11.98
N TRP A 75 -14.52 0.13 -10.73
CA TRP A 75 -15.11 -0.80 -9.75
C TRP A 75 -16.60 -0.59 -9.52
N ALA A 76 -17.30 0.07 -10.45
CA ALA A 76 -18.72 0.38 -10.29
C ALA A 76 -19.62 -0.85 -10.09
N SER A 77 -19.20 -2.01 -10.59
CA SER A 77 -19.91 -3.28 -10.39
C SER A 77 -19.99 -3.70 -8.92
N HIS A 78 -19.13 -3.19 -8.07
CA HIS A 78 -19.11 -3.49 -6.63
C HIS A 78 -20.07 -2.62 -5.81
N LYS A 79 -20.66 -1.59 -6.39
CA LYS A 79 -21.66 -0.69 -5.81
C LYS A 79 -21.15 0.24 -4.72
N THR A 80 -20.51 -0.28 -3.66
CA THR A 80 -20.00 0.52 -2.55
C THR A 80 -18.52 0.27 -2.31
N LEU A 81 -17.88 1.17 -1.52
CA LEU A 81 -16.47 1.04 -1.17
C LEU A 81 -16.19 -0.22 -0.35
N TRP A 82 -17.20 -0.71 0.40
CA TRP A 82 -17.05 -1.90 1.25
C TRP A 82 -17.00 -3.21 0.43
N ASP A 83 -17.69 -3.25 -0.70
CA ASP A 83 -17.81 -4.46 -1.54
C ASP A 83 -16.42 -4.89 -2.17
#